data_ebfb652987691ddd4851deda8b50be9e
#
_entry.id   ebfb652987691ddd4851deda8b50be9e
#
_cell.length_a   1.000
_cell.length_b   1.000
_cell.length_c   1.000
_cell.angle_alpha   90.00
_cell.angle_beta   90.00
_cell.angle_gamma   90.00
#
_symmetry.space_group_name_H-M   'P 1'
#
loop_
_entity.id
_entity.type
_entity.pdbx_description
1 polymer ?
#
loop_
_entity_poly.entity_id
_entity_poly.type
_entity_poly.pdbx_seq_one_letter_code
_entity_poly.pdbx_strand_id
1 'polypeptide(L)'
;MPLSLAKSGPKPYLWDMIADSGRSVAFTGHRTYDGTAAESLSAAVERLYGRGFRTFLSGMAVGFDLAAAEVVLTLRAAHPDVRLVAVVPFRGQEERFSPADRVRFLRAVSAADEVEVLAGGYRRGCYAVRNDFLVDRAALVVAWYDGSPGGTRYTLRRALARGREVWNLHPSGGGLAIRPVQPALF
;
A
#
# COMPACT_ATOMS: atom_id res chain seq x y z
N MET A 1 -9.00 -27.40 8.65
CA MET A 1 -8.85 -26.63 9.90
C MET A 1 -9.16 -25.18 9.60
N PRO A 2 -10.25 -24.60 10.09
CA PRO A 2 -10.52 -23.18 9.93
C PRO A 2 -9.57 -22.39 10.84
N LEU A 3 -8.83 -21.43 10.24
CA LEU A 3 -8.01 -20.47 10.96
C LEU A 3 -8.93 -19.63 11.87
N SER A 4 -8.78 -19.79 13.17
CA SER A 4 -9.42 -18.98 14.18
C SER A 4 -8.91 -17.54 14.09
N LEU A 5 -9.70 -16.66 13.46
CA LEU A 5 -9.51 -15.21 13.49
C LEU A 5 -10.24 -14.62 14.70
N ALA A 6 -9.78 -14.95 15.87
CA ALA A 6 -10.26 -14.32 17.08
C ALA A 6 -9.10 -13.70 17.85
N LYS A 7 -8.83 -12.41 17.58
CA LYS A 7 -8.35 -11.46 18.59
C LYS A 7 -8.78 -10.06 18.16
N SER A 8 -10.05 -9.73 18.36
CA SER A 8 -10.50 -8.36 18.43
C SER A 8 -10.22 -7.83 19.84
N GLY A 9 -9.04 -7.26 20.03
CA GLY A 9 -8.84 -6.29 21.10
C GLY A 9 -9.69 -5.04 20.84
N PRO A 10 -9.92 -4.16 21.82
CA PRO A 10 -10.68 -2.94 21.62
C PRO A 10 -10.05 -2.14 20.47
N LYS A 11 -10.85 -1.82 19.45
CA LYS A 11 -10.41 -1.00 18.31
C LYS A 11 -9.92 0.34 18.88
N PRO A 12 -8.71 0.78 18.54
CA PRO A 12 -8.28 2.12 18.89
C PRO A 12 -9.29 3.13 18.33
N TYR A 13 -9.64 4.11 19.13
CA TYR A 13 -10.63 5.11 18.75
C TYR A 13 -10.16 5.89 17.51
N LEU A 14 -11.13 6.36 16.72
CA LEU A 14 -10.93 7.09 15.44
C LEU A 14 -9.88 8.21 15.48
N TRP A 15 -9.59 8.78 16.65
CA TRP A 15 -8.63 9.86 16.87
C TRP A 15 -7.17 9.38 16.99
N ASP A 16 -6.89 8.13 17.42
CA ASP A 16 -5.54 7.55 17.39
C ASP A 16 -5.08 7.32 15.94
N MET A 17 -6.03 7.02 15.05
CA MET A 17 -5.78 6.85 13.61
C MET A 17 -5.51 8.19 12.90
N ILE A 18 -6.08 9.30 13.38
CA ILE A 18 -5.88 10.65 12.81
C ILE A 18 -4.49 11.18 13.20
N ALA A 19 -3.99 10.87 14.39
CA ALA A 19 -2.67 11.29 14.84
C ALA A 19 -1.52 10.67 14.03
N ASP A 20 -1.71 9.48 13.46
CA ASP A 20 -0.68 8.78 12.66
C ASP A 20 -0.76 9.07 11.16
N SER A 21 -1.85 9.69 10.67
CA SER A 21 -2.02 10.00 9.23
C SER A 21 -0.92 10.91 8.67
N GLY A 22 -0.33 11.78 9.51
CA GLY A 22 0.77 12.66 9.13
C GLY A 22 2.12 11.94 8.90
N ARG A 23 2.23 10.66 9.29
CA ARG A 23 3.46 9.85 9.18
C ARG A 23 3.25 8.51 8.48
N SER A 24 2.15 8.38 7.76
CA SER A 24 1.79 7.16 7.04
C SER A 24 1.96 7.32 5.55
N VAL A 25 2.36 6.23 4.89
CA VAL A 25 2.54 6.12 3.44
C VAL A 25 1.58 5.07 2.89
N ALA A 26 0.93 5.34 1.77
CA ALA A 26 0.17 4.33 1.05
C ALA A 26 0.83 3.96 -0.27
N PHE A 27 0.65 2.72 -0.71
CA PHE A 27 1.10 2.23 -2.00
C PHE A 27 -0.07 2.03 -2.94
N THR A 28 0.16 2.28 -4.24
CA THR A 28 -0.78 1.98 -5.30
C THR A 28 -0.04 1.74 -6.61
N GLY A 29 -0.41 0.70 -7.35
CA GLY A 29 0.22 0.43 -8.63
C GLY A 29 -0.56 -0.57 -9.47
N HIS A 30 -0.07 -0.78 -10.70
CA HIS A 30 -0.67 -1.71 -11.61
C HIS A 30 -0.44 -3.16 -11.19
N ARG A 31 -1.42 -4.01 -11.49
CA ARG A 31 -1.33 -5.47 -11.28
C ARG A 31 -0.30 -6.12 -12.20
N THR A 32 0.04 -5.44 -13.30
CA THR A 32 1.03 -5.86 -14.29
C THR A 32 2.46 -5.50 -13.92
N TYR A 33 2.70 -5.01 -12.69
CA TYR A 33 4.04 -4.72 -12.21
C TYR A 33 4.93 -5.95 -12.29
N ASP A 34 6.07 -5.80 -12.94
CA ASP A 34 6.99 -6.87 -13.32
C ASP A 34 8.31 -6.90 -12.51
N GLY A 35 8.43 -6.06 -11.49
CA GLY A 35 9.63 -5.95 -10.67
C GLY A 35 10.63 -4.89 -11.13
N THR A 36 10.41 -4.22 -12.25
CA THR A 36 11.35 -3.23 -12.83
C THR A 36 11.71 -2.06 -11.90
N ALA A 37 10.86 -1.74 -10.93
CA ALA A 37 11.12 -0.68 -9.95
C ALA A 37 11.55 -1.21 -8.57
N ALA A 38 12.03 -2.46 -8.45
CA ALA A 38 12.34 -3.06 -7.15
C ALA A 38 13.38 -2.26 -6.36
N GLU A 39 14.46 -1.83 -6.99
CA GLU A 39 15.50 -1.00 -6.36
C GLU A 39 14.96 0.38 -5.98
N SER A 40 14.24 1.03 -6.91
CA SER A 40 13.62 2.34 -6.66
C SER A 40 12.59 2.28 -5.55
N LEU A 41 11.84 1.18 -5.44
CA LEU A 41 10.86 0.97 -4.38
C LEU A 41 11.55 0.80 -3.02
N SER A 42 12.60 -0.02 -2.95
CA SER A 42 13.41 -0.18 -1.73
C SER A 42 14.02 1.14 -1.29
N ALA A 43 14.66 1.86 -2.20
CA ALA A 43 15.25 3.17 -1.92
C ALA A 43 14.20 4.20 -1.47
N ALA A 44 13.00 4.19 -2.08
CA ALA A 44 11.90 5.08 -1.68
C ALA A 44 11.43 4.78 -0.25
N VAL A 45 11.27 3.51 0.11
CA VAL A 45 10.83 3.09 1.46
C VAL A 45 11.87 3.46 2.52
N GLU A 46 13.16 3.21 2.24
CA GLU A 46 14.26 3.62 3.13
C GLU A 46 14.33 5.13 3.31
N ARG A 47 14.20 5.89 2.22
CA ARG A 47 14.18 7.35 2.27
C ARG A 47 13.00 7.89 3.08
N LEU A 48 11.83 7.27 2.95
CA LEU A 48 10.65 7.63 3.72
C LEU A 48 10.84 7.31 5.21
N TYR A 49 11.46 6.18 5.53
CA TYR A 49 11.87 5.87 6.90
C TYR A 49 12.79 6.95 7.47
N GLY A 50 13.82 7.37 6.71
CA GLY A 50 14.72 8.46 7.07
C GLY A 50 14.01 9.81 7.27
N ARG A 51 12.87 10.04 6.57
CA ARG A 51 11.99 11.21 6.77
C ARG A 51 11.06 11.09 7.99
N GLY A 52 11.11 9.99 8.73
CA GLY A 52 10.29 9.77 9.94
C GLY A 52 8.97 9.06 9.70
N PHE A 53 8.70 8.56 8.49
CA PHE A 53 7.55 7.68 8.25
C PHE A 53 7.79 6.31 8.89
N ARG A 54 6.75 5.76 9.51
CA ARG A 54 6.82 4.48 10.21
C ARG A 54 5.70 3.52 9.84
N THR A 55 4.58 4.02 9.37
CA THR A 55 3.40 3.23 9.02
C THR A 55 3.22 3.21 7.51
N PHE A 56 3.18 2.01 6.94
CA PHE A 56 3.07 1.78 5.51
C PHE A 56 1.82 0.95 5.22
N LEU A 57 0.92 1.47 4.38
CA LEU A 57 -0.34 0.83 4.03
C LEU A 57 -0.27 0.23 2.63
N SER A 58 -0.54 -1.06 2.51
CA SER A 58 -0.67 -1.73 1.21
C SER A 58 -2.10 -2.19 0.97
N GLY A 59 -2.60 -1.95 -0.24
CA GLY A 59 -3.90 -2.42 -0.68
C GLY A 59 -3.96 -3.91 -1.01
N MET A 60 -2.84 -4.62 -0.89
CA MET A 60 -2.73 -6.07 -1.02
C MET A 60 -3.25 -6.62 -2.36
N ALA A 61 -3.27 -5.81 -3.41
CA ALA A 61 -3.52 -6.29 -4.77
C ALA A 61 -2.27 -6.96 -5.35
N VAL A 62 -2.46 -7.89 -6.29
CA VAL A 62 -1.33 -8.47 -7.03
C VAL A 62 -0.51 -7.37 -7.73
N GLY A 63 0.75 -7.65 -8.00
CA GLY A 63 1.68 -6.71 -8.63
C GLY A 63 2.32 -5.77 -7.64
N PHE A 64 2.21 -4.46 -7.87
CA PHE A 64 2.96 -3.46 -7.10
C PHE A 64 2.62 -3.43 -5.60
N ASP A 65 1.35 -3.57 -5.24
CA ASP A 65 0.94 -3.51 -3.83
C ASP A 65 1.56 -4.66 -3.01
N LEU A 66 1.59 -5.90 -3.54
CA LEU A 66 2.27 -7.03 -2.87
C LEU A 66 3.78 -6.82 -2.80
N ALA A 67 4.40 -6.34 -3.88
CA ALA A 67 5.84 -6.05 -3.88
C ALA A 67 6.19 -4.98 -2.85
N ALA A 68 5.38 -3.94 -2.71
CA ALA A 68 5.58 -2.89 -1.71
C ALA A 68 5.45 -3.44 -0.28
N ALA A 69 4.46 -4.30 -0.02
CA ALA A 69 4.32 -4.95 1.29
C ALA A 69 5.56 -5.80 1.63
N GLU A 70 6.10 -6.55 0.68
CA GLU A 70 7.32 -7.36 0.87
C GLU A 70 8.55 -6.50 1.17
N VAL A 71 8.71 -5.36 0.47
CA VAL A 71 9.79 -4.41 0.74
C VAL A 71 9.68 -3.81 2.14
N VAL A 72 8.48 -3.42 2.57
CA VAL A 72 8.26 -2.91 3.93
C VAL A 72 8.60 -3.95 4.99
N LEU A 73 8.23 -5.21 4.77
CA LEU A 73 8.58 -6.31 5.69
C LEU A 73 10.09 -6.55 5.74
N THR A 74 10.79 -6.38 4.63
CA THR A 74 12.26 -6.45 4.58
C THR A 74 12.88 -5.32 5.39
N LEU A 75 12.41 -4.08 5.20
CA LEU A 75 12.88 -2.94 5.97
C LEU A 75 12.64 -3.14 7.48
N ARG A 76 11.47 -3.66 7.87
CA ARG A 76 11.12 -3.92 9.26
C ARG A 76 12.08 -4.89 9.95
N ALA A 77 12.70 -5.82 9.23
CA ALA A 77 13.68 -6.72 9.79
C ALA A 77 14.91 -5.98 10.36
N ALA A 78 15.28 -4.85 9.75
CA ALA A 78 16.34 -3.97 10.23
C ALA A 78 15.84 -2.83 11.15
N HIS A 79 14.56 -2.47 11.04
CA HIS A 79 13.93 -1.35 11.74
C HIS A 79 12.61 -1.78 12.39
N PRO A 80 12.64 -2.35 13.62
CA PRO A 80 11.46 -2.93 14.28
C PRO A 80 10.31 -1.95 14.58
N ASP A 81 10.55 -0.64 14.47
CA ASP A 81 9.55 0.42 14.60
C ASP A 81 8.75 0.68 13.30
N VAL A 82 9.11 0.02 12.20
CA VAL A 82 8.35 0.04 10.95
C VAL A 82 7.13 -0.86 11.05
N ARG A 83 5.98 -0.37 10.61
CA ARG A 83 4.70 -1.08 10.66
C ARG A 83 4.11 -1.23 9.25
N LEU A 84 3.64 -2.44 8.94
CA LEU A 84 2.85 -2.74 7.75
C LEU A 84 1.37 -2.88 8.12
N VAL A 85 0.51 -2.09 7.46
CA VAL A 85 -0.94 -2.24 7.52
C VAL A 85 -1.43 -2.85 6.22
N ALA A 86 -1.96 -4.05 6.28
CA ALA A 86 -2.57 -4.74 5.13
C ALA A 86 -4.04 -4.34 5.01
N VAL A 87 -4.41 -3.64 3.95
CA VAL A 87 -5.78 -3.18 3.71
C VAL A 87 -6.45 -4.04 2.64
N VAL A 88 -7.27 -4.97 3.09
CA VAL A 88 -7.95 -5.96 2.24
C VAL A 88 -9.36 -5.47 1.91
N PRO A 89 -9.72 -5.30 0.62
CA PRO A 89 -11.02 -4.75 0.24
C PRO A 89 -12.20 -5.63 0.66
N PHE A 90 -12.01 -6.95 0.68
CA PHE A 90 -13.04 -7.91 1.12
C PHE A 90 -12.41 -9.27 1.44
N ARG A 91 -13.08 -10.02 2.27
CA ARG A 91 -12.68 -11.39 2.63
C ARG A 91 -12.72 -12.30 1.39
N GLY A 92 -11.65 -13.07 1.16
CA GLY A 92 -11.53 -13.96 0.01
C GLY A 92 -10.99 -13.29 -1.26
N GLN A 93 -10.42 -12.08 -1.16
CA GLN A 93 -9.78 -11.41 -2.31
C GLN A 93 -8.74 -12.33 -2.98
N GLU A 94 -7.99 -13.06 -2.19
CA GLU A 94 -6.88 -13.92 -2.63
C GLU A 94 -7.32 -15.20 -3.37
N GLU A 95 -8.58 -15.55 -3.31
CA GLU A 95 -9.11 -16.76 -4.01
C GLU A 95 -9.00 -16.66 -5.53
N ARG A 96 -8.91 -15.43 -6.06
CA ARG A 96 -8.77 -15.14 -7.50
C ARG A 96 -7.32 -14.92 -7.93
N PHE A 97 -6.36 -15.06 -7.02
CA PHE A 97 -4.95 -14.88 -7.33
C PHE A 97 -4.34 -16.16 -7.91
N SER A 98 -3.23 -16.01 -8.62
CA SER A 98 -2.40 -17.16 -8.96
C SER A 98 -1.93 -17.88 -7.68
N PRO A 99 -1.62 -19.19 -7.72
CA PRO A 99 -1.09 -19.89 -6.54
C PRO A 99 0.13 -19.19 -5.92
N ALA A 100 1.02 -18.66 -6.75
CA ALA A 100 2.21 -17.94 -6.31
C ALA A 100 1.85 -16.63 -5.60
N ASP A 101 0.98 -15.80 -6.18
CA ASP A 101 0.56 -14.55 -5.58
C ASP A 101 -0.28 -14.75 -4.32
N ARG A 102 -1.06 -15.83 -4.29
CA ARG A 102 -1.81 -16.20 -3.08
C ARG A 102 -0.88 -16.51 -1.91
N VAL A 103 0.21 -17.23 -2.15
CA VAL A 103 1.24 -17.51 -1.13
C VAL A 103 1.88 -16.20 -0.65
N ARG A 104 2.24 -15.30 -1.55
CA ARG A 104 2.81 -13.98 -1.22
C ARG A 104 1.83 -13.17 -0.37
N PHE A 105 0.56 -13.10 -0.80
CA PHE A 105 -0.50 -12.42 -0.07
C PHE A 105 -0.66 -12.95 1.35
N LEU A 106 -0.80 -14.27 1.52
CA LEU A 106 -0.98 -14.89 2.83
C LEU A 106 0.22 -14.66 3.75
N ARG A 107 1.44 -14.72 3.22
CA ARG A 107 2.66 -14.39 3.98
C ARG A 107 2.67 -12.93 4.45
N ALA A 108 2.35 -12.01 3.56
CA ALA A 108 2.35 -10.58 3.88
C ALA A 108 1.25 -10.23 4.90
N VAL A 109 0.03 -10.78 4.75
CA VAL A 109 -1.07 -10.61 5.70
C VAL A 109 -0.73 -11.20 7.06
N SER A 110 -0.14 -12.41 7.09
CA SER A 110 0.28 -13.05 8.36
C SER A 110 1.38 -12.28 9.08
N ALA A 111 2.25 -11.59 8.34
CA ALA A 111 3.35 -10.82 8.87
C ALA A 111 2.99 -9.35 9.14
N ALA A 112 1.86 -8.85 8.65
CA ALA A 112 1.43 -7.47 8.87
C ALA A 112 1.17 -7.19 10.35
N ASP A 113 1.45 -5.96 10.77
CA ASP A 113 1.20 -5.49 12.14
C ASP A 113 -0.29 -5.26 12.38
N GLU A 114 -1.01 -4.92 11.31
CA GLU A 114 -2.46 -4.69 11.32
C GLU A 114 -3.07 -5.17 10.00
N VAL A 115 -4.27 -5.75 10.07
CA VAL A 115 -5.04 -6.20 8.90
C VAL A 115 -6.43 -5.61 8.97
N GLU A 116 -6.73 -4.72 8.01
CA GLU A 116 -8.04 -4.10 7.84
C GLU A 116 -8.81 -4.80 6.71
N VAL A 117 -9.88 -5.50 7.04
CA VAL A 117 -10.79 -6.13 6.08
C VAL A 117 -12.06 -5.29 5.96
N LEU A 118 -12.23 -4.59 4.82
CA LEU A 118 -13.25 -3.56 4.67
C LEU A 118 -14.65 -4.11 4.39
N ALA A 119 -14.77 -5.34 3.88
CA ALA A 119 -16.07 -5.99 3.63
C ALA A 119 -15.99 -7.51 3.83
N GLY A 120 -17.13 -8.10 4.21
CA GLY A 120 -17.23 -9.55 4.42
C GLY A 120 -17.20 -10.38 3.13
N GLY A 121 -17.35 -9.76 1.95
CA GLY A 121 -17.27 -10.39 0.63
C GLY A 121 -17.25 -9.35 -0.48
N TYR A 122 -17.07 -9.81 -1.71
CA TYR A 122 -17.02 -8.93 -2.88
C TYR A 122 -18.32 -8.11 -3.03
N ARG A 123 -18.18 -6.82 -3.25
CA ARG A 123 -19.25 -5.89 -3.65
C ARG A 123 -18.73 -4.97 -4.75
N ARG A 124 -19.62 -4.55 -5.64
CA ARG A 124 -19.27 -3.53 -6.64
C ARG A 124 -18.73 -2.28 -5.94
N GLY A 125 -17.59 -1.78 -6.38
CA GLY A 125 -16.94 -0.60 -5.80
C GLY A 125 -16.00 -0.88 -4.60
N CYS A 126 -15.90 -2.12 -4.09
CA CYS A 126 -15.05 -2.44 -2.94
C CYS A 126 -13.57 -2.03 -3.12
N TYR A 127 -13.05 -2.09 -4.34
CA TYR A 127 -11.70 -1.63 -4.63
C TYR A 127 -11.55 -0.10 -4.53
N ALA A 128 -12.59 0.66 -4.94
CA ALA A 128 -12.59 2.12 -4.77
C ALA A 128 -12.64 2.49 -3.29
N VAL A 129 -13.48 1.82 -2.50
CA VAL A 129 -13.54 1.99 -1.04
C VAL A 129 -12.18 1.74 -0.40
N ARG A 130 -11.47 0.65 -0.80
CA ARG A 130 -10.12 0.38 -0.32
C ARG A 130 -9.14 1.49 -0.70
N ASN A 131 -9.18 1.96 -1.95
CA ASN A 131 -8.30 3.01 -2.42
C ASN A 131 -8.54 4.33 -1.68
N ASP A 132 -9.81 4.67 -1.41
CA ASP A 132 -10.18 5.81 -0.59
C ASP A 132 -9.64 5.69 0.83
N PHE A 133 -9.78 4.51 1.44
CA PHE A 133 -9.23 4.22 2.76
C PHE A 133 -7.72 4.46 2.83
N LEU A 134 -6.97 4.01 1.82
CA LEU A 134 -5.52 4.21 1.74
C LEU A 134 -5.16 5.70 1.69
N VAL A 135 -5.79 6.46 0.79
CA VAL A 135 -5.52 7.89 0.60
C VAL A 135 -5.91 8.72 1.81
N ASP A 136 -7.04 8.40 2.43
CA ASP A 136 -7.54 9.16 3.58
C ASP A 136 -6.63 9.00 4.81
N ARG A 137 -5.87 7.89 4.89
CA ARG A 137 -4.97 7.58 6.01
C ARG A 137 -3.49 7.83 5.73
N ALA A 138 -3.13 8.27 4.54
CA ALA A 138 -1.73 8.52 4.19
C ALA A 138 -1.45 10.00 3.98
N ALA A 139 -0.27 10.45 4.38
CA ALA A 139 0.26 11.77 4.03
C ALA A 139 0.91 11.76 2.65
N LEU A 140 1.42 10.61 2.22
CA LEU A 140 2.15 10.41 0.98
C LEU A 140 1.71 9.11 0.30
N VAL A 141 1.65 9.13 -1.03
CA VAL A 141 1.38 7.94 -1.85
C VAL A 141 2.58 7.62 -2.72
N VAL A 142 3.11 6.40 -2.61
CA VAL A 142 4.10 5.85 -3.54
C VAL A 142 3.37 5.03 -4.60
N ALA A 143 3.65 5.32 -5.85
CA ALA A 143 2.94 4.71 -6.97
C ALA A 143 3.88 4.07 -7.99
N TRP A 144 3.37 3.09 -8.72
CA TRP A 144 3.91 2.62 -9.99
C TRP A 144 2.81 2.75 -11.05
N TYR A 145 2.87 3.87 -11.82
CA TYR A 145 1.79 4.29 -12.70
C TYR A 145 2.32 4.76 -14.06
N ASP A 146 1.87 4.09 -15.12
CA ASP A 146 2.30 4.30 -16.51
C ASP A 146 1.44 5.32 -17.30
N GLY A 147 0.38 5.85 -16.69
CA GLY A 147 -0.56 6.77 -17.34
C GLY A 147 -1.88 6.12 -17.76
N SER A 148 -1.97 4.79 -17.76
CA SER A 148 -3.16 4.07 -18.21
C SER A 148 -4.36 4.25 -17.27
N PRO A 149 -5.61 4.10 -17.78
CA PRO A 149 -6.81 4.18 -16.94
C PRO A 149 -6.92 2.97 -15.99
N GLY A 150 -7.58 3.16 -14.85
CA GLY A 150 -7.81 2.08 -13.88
C GLY A 150 -7.77 2.53 -12.44
N GLY A 151 -7.68 1.56 -11.53
CA GLY A 151 -7.68 1.80 -10.07
C GLY A 151 -6.52 2.66 -9.59
N THR A 152 -5.33 2.49 -10.16
CA THR A 152 -4.16 3.31 -9.84
C THR A 152 -4.39 4.77 -10.19
N ARG A 153 -4.91 5.06 -11.39
CA ARG A 153 -5.26 6.44 -11.80
C ARG A 153 -6.31 7.06 -10.87
N TYR A 154 -7.32 6.29 -10.49
CA TYR A 154 -8.34 6.73 -9.53
C TYR A 154 -7.70 7.14 -8.20
N THR A 155 -6.86 6.27 -7.63
CA THR A 155 -6.17 6.51 -6.36
C THR A 155 -5.31 7.77 -6.42
N LEU A 156 -4.54 7.93 -7.49
CA LEU A 156 -3.65 9.10 -7.65
C LEU A 156 -4.42 10.41 -7.79
N ARG A 157 -5.51 10.43 -8.56
CA ARG A 157 -6.38 11.61 -8.66
C ARG A 157 -6.96 11.99 -7.30
N ARG A 158 -7.40 10.99 -6.53
CA ARG A 158 -7.91 11.23 -5.19
C ARG A 158 -6.82 11.75 -4.25
N ALA A 159 -5.61 11.19 -4.31
CA ALA A 159 -4.47 11.66 -3.52
C ALA A 159 -4.15 13.12 -3.80
N LEU A 160 -4.06 13.50 -5.08
CA LEU A 160 -3.82 14.88 -5.49
C LEU A 160 -4.95 15.83 -5.04
N ALA A 161 -6.21 15.42 -5.20
CA ALA A 161 -7.37 16.20 -4.74
C ALA A 161 -7.39 16.39 -3.22
N ARG A 162 -6.76 15.49 -2.45
CA ARG A 162 -6.58 15.59 -1.00
C ARG A 162 -5.28 16.29 -0.59
N GLY A 163 -4.51 16.85 -1.54
CA GLY A 163 -3.24 17.51 -1.30
C GLY A 163 -2.13 16.57 -0.81
N ARG A 164 -2.23 15.27 -1.09
CA ARG A 164 -1.21 14.31 -0.70
C ARG A 164 0.00 14.43 -1.60
N GLU A 165 1.20 14.29 -1.04
CA GLU A 165 2.44 14.13 -1.80
C GLU A 165 2.37 12.80 -2.57
N VAL A 166 2.79 12.77 -3.84
CA VAL A 166 2.79 11.56 -4.66
C VAL A 166 4.18 11.34 -5.25
N TRP A 167 4.72 10.15 -5.04
CA TRP A 167 5.95 9.67 -5.66
C TRP A 167 5.61 8.59 -6.69
N ASN A 168 5.82 8.87 -7.97
CA ASN A 168 5.65 7.86 -9.01
C ASN A 168 7.01 7.26 -9.39
N LEU A 169 7.16 5.96 -9.20
CA LEU A 169 8.40 5.23 -9.51
C LEU A 169 8.42 4.69 -10.95
N HIS A 170 7.36 4.87 -11.71
CA HIS A 170 7.32 4.42 -13.11
C HIS A 170 8.15 5.37 -13.99
N PRO A 171 9.02 4.83 -14.88
CA PRO A 171 9.92 5.65 -15.70
C PRO A 171 9.20 6.66 -16.61
N SER A 172 8.00 6.34 -17.08
CA SER A 172 7.23 7.23 -17.97
C SER A 172 6.60 8.44 -17.27
N GLY A 173 6.67 8.51 -15.94
CA GLY A 173 6.06 9.61 -15.18
C GLY A 173 4.54 9.67 -15.16
N GLY A 174 3.85 8.84 -15.94
CA GLY A 174 2.39 8.62 -15.92
C GLY A 174 1.47 9.77 -16.30
N GLY A 175 1.98 10.87 -16.86
CA GLY A 175 1.15 11.95 -17.46
C GLY A 175 0.20 12.71 -16.53
N LEU A 176 0.18 12.44 -15.23
CA LEU A 176 -0.40 13.31 -14.20
C LEU A 176 0.68 14.28 -13.76
N ALA A 177 0.30 15.48 -13.28
CA ALA A 177 1.23 16.47 -12.70
C ALA A 177 1.79 15.95 -11.36
N ILE A 178 2.47 14.80 -11.42
CA ILE A 178 3.13 14.13 -10.31
C ILE A 178 4.60 14.54 -10.38
N ARG A 179 5.17 14.98 -9.26
CA ARG A 179 6.61 15.23 -9.19
C ARG A 179 7.31 13.87 -9.24
N PRO A 180 8.11 13.58 -10.31
CA PRO A 180 8.93 12.38 -10.31
C PRO A 180 9.92 12.47 -9.14
N VAL A 181 10.15 11.34 -8.47
CA VAL A 181 11.27 11.25 -7.52
C VAL A 181 12.53 11.30 -8.35
N GLN A 182 13.27 12.40 -8.29
CA GLN A 182 14.61 12.42 -8.84
C GLN A 182 15.46 11.46 -8.02
N PRO A 183 16.16 10.48 -8.66
CA PRO A 183 17.18 9.72 -7.97
C PRO A 183 18.16 10.71 -7.38
N ALA A 184 18.47 10.58 -6.10
CA ALA A 184 19.52 11.38 -5.48
C ALA A 184 20.81 11.12 -6.24
N LEU A 185 21.33 12.14 -6.91
CA LEU A 185 22.71 12.11 -7.39
C LEU A 185 23.58 12.11 -6.11
N PHE A 186 24.25 10.98 -5.89
CA PHE A 186 25.30 10.86 -4.89
C PHE A 186 26.59 11.54 -5.41
#